data_21682ee8208407f2e671d52c20619d3e
#
_entry.id   21682ee8208407f2e671d52c20619d3e
#
_cell.length_a   1.000
_cell.length_b   1.000
_cell.length_c   1.000
_cell.angle_alpha   90.00
_cell.angle_beta   90.00
_cell.angle_gamma   90.00
#
_symmetry.space_group_name_H-M   'P 1'
#
loop_
_entity.id
_entity.type
_entity.pdbx_description
1 polymer ?
#
loop_
_entity_poly.entity_id
_entity_poly.type
_entity_poly.pdbx_seq_one_letter_code
_entity_poly.pdbx_strand_id
1 'polypeptide(L)'
;AGFSDAKEVALGADITADKEAKEFEERMERGDKLMTTSCCPAYVRAVKLHVPELLACVSDTRRPMHYIAQLVKEENPENVTVFIGPCLAKRKEGMDDDFVDYVLSVEEIGALFIAKKIDVARQEAVEHNINDVATASGRNFAVSGGVAEAVRVRLKHPENLRSTVINGLNSAGMKQLAQFGKIQSGAVP
;
A
#
# COMPACT_ATOMS: atom_id res chain seq x y z
N ALA A 1 10.25 21.72 -9.58
CA ALA A 1 10.09 21.91 -8.13
C ALA A 1 11.43 21.76 -7.39
N GLY A 2 12.44 21.21 -8.01
CA GLY A 2 13.76 20.96 -7.42
C GLY A 2 14.01 19.49 -7.10
N PHE A 3 13.08 18.60 -7.44
CA PHE A 3 13.32 17.16 -7.43
C PHE A 3 14.15 16.77 -8.66
N SER A 4 15.07 15.83 -8.48
CA SER A 4 15.92 15.33 -9.57
C SER A 4 15.19 14.33 -10.45
N ASP A 5 14.29 13.54 -9.85
CA ASP A 5 13.51 12.51 -10.53
C ASP A 5 12.16 12.29 -9.82
N ALA A 6 11.25 11.56 -10.48
CA ALA A 6 9.97 11.14 -9.92
C ALA A 6 9.64 9.71 -10.37
N LYS A 7 9.40 8.82 -9.42
CA LYS A 7 9.06 7.43 -9.69
C LYS A 7 7.61 7.13 -9.28
N GLU A 8 6.98 6.27 -10.06
CA GLU A 8 5.60 5.85 -9.83
C GLU A 8 5.53 4.85 -8.67
N VAL A 9 4.79 5.18 -7.60
CA VAL A 9 4.62 4.28 -6.43
C VAL A 9 3.94 2.97 -6.82
N ALA A 10 3.25 2.94 -7.94
CA ALA A 10 2.63 1.73 -8.49
C ALA A 10 3.65 0.62 -8.80
N LEU A 11 4.93 0.93 -9.06
CA LEU A 11 6.01 -0.06 -9.13
C LEU A 11 6.20 -0.78 -7.79
N GLY A 12 6.20 -0.03 -6.69
CA GLY A 12 6.22 -0.60 -5.35
C GLY A 12 4.98 -1.42 -5.04
N ALA A 13 3.82 -1.06 -5.63
CA ALA A 13 2.59 -1.83 -5.50
C ALA A 13 2.66 -3.17 -6.23
N ASP A 14 3.33 -3.24 -7.39
CA ASP A 14 3.60 -4.50 -8.07
C ASP A 14 4.45 -5.43 -7.21
N ILE A 15 5.53 -4.90 -6.61
CA ILE A 15 6.39 -5.69 -5.70
C ILE A 15 5.60 -6.15 -4.48
N THR A 16 4.79 -5.28 -3.89
CA THR A 16 3.91 -5.64 -2.77
C THR A 16 2.98 -6.78 -3.15
N ALA A 17 2.33 -6.69 -4.31
CA ALA A 17 1.38 -7.70 -4.78
C ALA A 17 2.05 -9.05 -5.04
N ASP A 18 3.27 -9.07 -5.60
CA ASP A 18 4.05 -10.29 -5.81
C ASP A 18 4.39 -10.97 -4.49
N LYS A 19 4.80 -10.19 -3.49
CA LYS A 19 5.14 -10.72 -2.16
C LYS A 19 3.90 -11.13 -1.38
N GLU A 20 2.80 -10.37 -1.42
CA GLU A 20 1.53 -10.75 -0.78
C GLU A 20 0.92 -12.00 -1.42
N ALA A 21 1.03 -12.18 -2.73
CA ALA A 21 0.58 -13.40 -3.40
C ALA A 21 1.34 -14.64 -2.90
N LYS A 22 2.66 -14.54 -2.81
CA LYS A 22 3.49 -15.61 -2.25
C LYS A 22 3.16 -15.89 -0.79
N GLU A 23 3.06 -14.85 0.03
CA GLU A 23 2.67 -14.98 1.44
C GLU A 23 1.28 -15.63 1.57
N PHE A 24 0.32 -15.26 0.71
CA PHE A 24 -1.01 -15.87 0.70
C PHE A 24 -0.94 -17.37 0.41
N GLU A 25 -0.20 -17.80 -0.61
CA GLU A 25 -0.01 -19.23 -0.93
C GLU A 25 0.60 -19.98 0.26
N GLU A 26 1.69 -19.45 0.84
CA GLU A 26 2.37 -20.05 2.00
C GLU A 26 1.44 -20.15 3.23
N ARG A 27 0.61 -19.13 3.48
CA ARG A 27 -0.37 -19.14 4.59
C ARG A 27 -1.48 -20.17 4.35
N MET A 28 -1.98 -20.28 3.12
CA MET A 28 -3.00 -21.28 2.78
C MET A 28 -2.47 -22.71 2.89
N GLU A 29 -1.25 -22.98 2.43
CA GLU A 29 -0.58 -24.29 2.59
C GLU A 29 -0.38 -24.65 4.06
N ARG A 30 -0.14 -23.69 4.94
CA ARG A 30 -0.03 -23.86 6.39
C ARG A 30 -1.39 -24.06 7.07
N GLY A 31 -2.50 -23.82 6.37
CA GLY A 31 -3.86 -23.99 6.85
C GLY A 31 -4.48 -22.74 7.48
N ASP A 32 -3.89 -21.57 7.26
CA ASP A 32 -4.50 -20.30 7.67
C ASP A 32 -5.81 -20.06 6.91
N LYS A 33 -6.84 -19.58 7.61
CA LYS A 33 -8.18 -19.41 7.02
C LYS A 33 -8.44 -17.99 6.52
N LEU A 34 -7.61 -17.06 6.93
CA LEU A 34 -7.79 -15.64 6.65
C LEU A 34 -6.43 -14.94 6.58
N MET A 35 -6.23 -14.17 5.53
CA MET A 35 -5.17 -13.17 5.45
C MET A 35 -5.80 -11.82 5.13
N THR A 36 -5.30 -10.75 5.73
CA THR A 36 -5.68 -9.38 5.39
C THR A 36 -4.46 -8.61 4.95
N THR A 37 -4.64 -7.64 4.07
CA THR A 37 -3.51 -6.89 3.52
C THR A 37 -2.93 -5.92 4.55
N SER A 38 -1.66 -5.55 4.41
CA SER A 38 -0.98 -4.58 5.26
C SER A 38 -0.87 -3.18 4.63
N CYS A 39 -1.26 -3.01 3.37
CA CYS A 39 -0.98 -1.82 2.57
C CYS A 39 -1.60 -0.51 3.11
N CYS A 40 -2.64 -0.60 3.95
CA CYS A 40 -3.27 0.57 4.58
C CYS A 40 -2.79 0.74 6.04
N PRO A 41 -1.93 1.73 6.35
CA PRO A 41 -1.44 1.94 7.72
C PRO A 41 -2.54 2.32 8.71
N ALA A 42 -3.59 3.00 8.25
CA ALA A 42 -4.75 3.32 9.08
C ALA A 42 -5.52 2.04 9.48
N TYR A 43 -5.69 1.10 8.55
CA TYR A 43 -6.30 -0.20 8.80
C TYR A 43 -5.48 -1.00 9.84
N VAL A 44 -4.18 -1.15 9.62
CA VAL A 44 -3.31 -1.90 10.55
C VAL A 44 -3.36 -1.30 11.95
N ARG A 45 -3.39 0.03 12.06
CA ARG A 45 -3.54 0.72 13.35
C ARG A 45 -4.91 0.46 13.98
N ALA A 46 -5.98 0.50 13.19
CA ALA A 46 -7.33 0.19 13.67
C ALA A 46 -7.44 -1.24 14.20
N VAL A 47 -6.86 -2.20 13.50
CA VAL A 47 -6.78 -3.60 13.97
C VAL A 47 -6.05 -3.68 15.30
N LYS A 48 -4.86 -3.08 15.41
CA LYS A 48 -4.07 -3.09 16.66
C LYS A 48 -4.84 -2.53 17.87
N LEU A 49 -5.65 -1.50 17.65
CA LEU A 49 -6.34 -0.80 18.74
C LEU A 49 -7.72 -1.37 19.08
N HIS A 50 -8.42 -1.92 18.09
CA HIS A 50 -9.84 -2.22 18.24
C HIS A 50 -10.22 -3.68 17.95
N VAL A 51 -9.39 -4.41 17.21
CA VAL A 51 -9.65 -5.83 16.86
C VAL A 51 -8.33 -6.62 16.87
N PRO A 52 -7.64 -6.69 18.01
CA PRO A 52 -6.31 -7.29 18.09
C PRO A 52 -6.27 -8.78 17.69
N GLU A 53 -7.40 -9.47 17.70
CA GLU A 53 -7.54 -10.85 17.25
C GLU A 53 -7.22 -11.04 15.76
N LEU A 54 -7.38 -9.98 14.96
CA LEU A 54 -7.02 -9.99 13.53
C LEU A 54 -5.54 -9.71 13.28
N LEU A 55 -4.76 -9.36 14.29
CA LEU A 55 -3.38 -8.92 14.07
C LEU A 55 -2.52 -10.02 13.44
N ALA A 56 -2.71 -11.27 13.83
CA ALA A 56 -2.04 -12.42 13.25
C ALA A 56 -2.43 -12.70 11.78
N CYS A 57 -3.58 -12.16 11.34
CA CYS A 57 -4.04 -12.31 9.96
C CYS A 57 -3.50 -11.22 9.05
N VAL A 58 -2.97 -10.12 9.58
CA VAL A 58 -2.41 -9.04 8.78
C VAL A 58 -1.15 -9.54 8.08
N SER A 59 -1.04 -9.26 6.78
CA SER A 59 0.16 -9.57 5.99
C SER A 59 1.41 -8.93 6.61
N ASP A 60 2.50 -9.68 6.60
CA ASP A 60 3.82 -9.21 7.02
C ASP A 60 4.56 -8.46 5.90
N THR A 61 4.01 -8.51 4.68
CA THR A 61 4.59 -7.85 3.51
C THR A 61 4.63 -6.34 3.70
N ARG A 62 5.76 -5.72 3.35
CA ARG A 62 5.93 -4.28 3.37
C ARG A 62 5.04 -3.62 2.30
N ARG A 63 4.82 -2.32 2.44
CA ARG A 63 3.88 -1.55 1.65
C ARG A 63 4.53 -0.94 0.41
N PRO A 64 3.76 -0.51 -0.60
CA PRO A 64 4.28 0.07 -1.83
C PRO A 64 5.31 1.20 -1.65
N MET A 65 5.07 2.09 -0.68
CA MET A 65 5.97 3.19 -0.36
C MET A 65 7.36 2.69 0.06
N HIS A 66 7.43 1.64 0.88
CA HIS A 66 8.68 1.02 1.31
C HIS A 66 9.50 0.51 0.12
N TYR A 67 8.88 -0.31 -0.75
CA TYR A 67 9.61 -0.94 -1.85
C TYR A 67 10.11 0.04 -2.89
N ILE A 68 9.31 1.07 -3.22
CA ILE A 68 9.80 2.08 -4.18
C ILE A 68 10.91 2.95 -3.57
N ALA A 69 10.82 3.29 -2.28
CA ALA A 69 11.88 4.03 -1.59
C ALA A 69 13.16 3.18 -1.47
N GLN A 70 13.03 1.89 -1.18
CA GLN A 70 14.14 0.94 -1.17
C GLN A 70 14.85 0.92 -2.53
N LEU A 71 14.11 0.77 -3.64
CA LEU A 71 14.69 0.80 -5.00
C LEU A 71 15.48 2.09 -5.26
N VAL A 72 14.94 3.25 -4.86
CA VAL A 72 15.62 4.54 -5.03
C VAL A 72 16.92 4.60 -4.21
N LYS A 73 16.94 4.06 -3.00
CA LYS A 73 18.15 3.98 -2.16
C LYS A 73 19.16 2.94 -2.66
N GLU A 74 18.70 1.87 -3.29
CA GLU A 74 19.57 0.86 -3.94
C GLU A 74 20.26 1.43 -5.18
N GLU A 75 19.61 2.31 -5.94
CA GLU A 75 20.23 3.04 -7.05
C GLU A 75 21.36 3.97 -6.56
N ASN A 76 21.13 4.70 -5.48
CA ASN A 76 22.13 5.52 -4.80
C ASN A 76 21.68 5.76 -3.34
N PRO A 77 22.44 5.28 -2.33
CA PRO A 77 22.12 5.45 -0.92
C PRO A 77 21.99 6.91 -0.46
N GLU A 78 22.65 7.84 -1.16
CA GLU A 78 22.60 9.28 -0.85
C GLU A 78 21.32 9.97 -1.38
N ASN A 79 20.51 9.29 -2.16
CA ASN A 79 19.24 9.83 -2.63
C ASN A 79 18.33 10.17 -1.45
N VAL A 80 17.75 11.36 -1.47
CA VAL A 80 16.70 11.76 -0.52
C VAL A 80 15.34 11.40 -1.11
N THR A 81 14.62 10.54 -0.42
CA THR A 81 13.30 10.06 -0.83
C THR A 81 12.19 10.91 -0.24
N VAL A 82 11.28 11.36 -1.10
CA VAL A 82 10.11 12.14 -0.70
C VAL A 82 8.85 11.46 -1.24
N PHE A 83 8.10 10.77 -0.37
CA PHE A 83 6.82 10.21 -0.76
C PHE A 83 5.76 11.32 -0.85
N ILE A 84 4.99 11.34 -1.93
CA ILE A 84 3.89 12.28 -2.14
C ILE A 84 2.59 11.48 -2.31
N GLY A 85 1.58 11.79 -1.50
CA GLY A 85 0.30 11.09 -1.60
C GLY A 85 -0.82 11.70 -0.75
N PRO A 86 -2.08 11.29 -0.97
CA PRO A 86 -3.24 11.89 -0.30
C PRO A 86 -3.45 11.40 1.14
N CYS A 87 -2.75 10.34 1.57
CA CYS A 87 -3.02 9.66 2.83
C CYS A 87 -2.14 10.16 3.96
N LEU A 88 -2.71 10.86 4.95
CA LEU A 88 -1.98 11.36 6.12
C LEU A 88 -1.41 10.25 7.02
N ALA A 89 -2.02 9.06 7.03
CA ALA A 89 -1.49 7.91 7.79
C ALA A 89 -0.12 7.43 7.26
N LYS A 90 0.23 7.76 6.01
CA LYS A 90 1.54 7.51 5.42
C LYS A 90 2.68 8.26 6.11
N ARG A 91 2.39 9.38 6.80
CA ARG A 91 3.40 10.09 7.59
C ARG A 91 3.97 9.21 8.70
N LYS A 92 3.08 8.54 9.45
CA LYS A 92 3.53 7.63 10.51
C LYS A 92 4.26 6.42 9.94
N GLU A 93 3.79 5.89 8.83
CA GLU A 93 4.49 4.81 8.12
C GLU A 93 5.89 5.22 7.68
N GLY A 94 6.03 6.43 7.05
CA GLY A 94 7.35 6.93 6.63
C GLY A 94 8.29 7.20 7.80
N MET A 95 7.78 7.64 8.96
CA MET A 95 8.61 7.82 10.16
C MET A 95 9.16 6.49 10.73
N ASP A 96 8.49 5.38 10.44
CA ASP A 96 8.85 4.05 10.90
C ASP A 96 9.58 3.23 9.80
N ASP A 97 9.94 3.86 8.66
CA ASP A 97 10.54 3.23 7.50
C ASP A 97 11.95 3.76 7.25
N ASP A 98 12.93 2.85 7.14
CA ASP A 98 14.35 3.18 7.02
C ASP A 98 14.72 3.81 5.65
N PHE A 99 13.87 3.67 4.63
CA PHE A 99 14.15 4.13 3.27
C PHE A 99 13.41 5.43 2.91
N VAL A 100 12.45 5.88 3.75
CA VAL A 100 11.61 7.05 3.47
C VAL A 100 12.08 8.24 4.31
N ASP A 101 12.67 9.25 3.68
CA ASP A 101 13.15 10.43 4.41
C ASP A 101 12.02 11.42 4.72
N TYR A 102 11.10 11.65 3.77
CA TYR A 102 10.01 12.62 3.92
C TYR A 102 8.69 12.12 3.34
N VAL A 103 7.59 12.59 3.91
CA VAL A 103 6.23 12.34 3.41
C VAL A 103 5.49 13.67 3.30
N LEU A 104 5.05 14.01 2.09
CA LEU A 104 4.24 15.18 1.79
C LEU A 104 2.83 14.77 1.38
N SER A 105 1.83 15.55 1.79
CA SER A 105 0.49 15.42 1.24
C SER A 105 0.38 16.06 -0.15
N VAL A 106 -0.71 15.76 -0.86
CA VAL A 106 -1.00 16.38 -2.16
C VAL A 106 -1.18 17.90 -2.02
N GLU A 107 -1.75 18.34 -0.90
CA GLU A 107 -1.92 19.77 -0.61
C GLU A 107 -0.59 20.47 -0.35
N GLU A 108 0.34 19.80 0.33
CA GLU A 108 1.66 20.38 0.63
C GLU A 108 2.51 20.51 -0.63
N ILE A 109 2.50 19.51 -1.52
CA ILE A 109 3.19 19.65 -2.81
C ILE A 109 2.51 20.70 -3.70
N GLY A 110 1.19 20.81 -3.65
CA GLY A 110 0.43 21.89 -4.32
C GLY A 110 0.86 23.28 -3.83
N ALA A 111 1.00 23.46 -2.53
CA ALA A 111 1.49 24.71 -1.93
C ALA A 111 2.93 25.01 -2.38
N LEU A 112 3.79 24.00 -2.45
CA LEU A 112 5.15 24.17 -2.99
C LEU A 112 5.16 24.62 -4.46
N PHE A 113 4.27 24.05 -5.29
CA PHE A 113 4.15 24.47 -6.69
C PHE A 113 3.72 25.94 -6.82
N ILE A 114 2.75 26.37 -6.00
CA ILE A 114 2.30 27.77 -5.95
C ILE A 114 3.47 28.69 -5.52
N ALA A 115 4.17 28.32 -4.44
CA ALA A 115 5.31 29.12 -3.93
C ALA A 115 6.44 29.25 -4.96
N LYS A 116 6.65 28.20 -5.76
CA LYS A 116 7.63 28.16 -6.86
C LYS A 116 7.12 28.73 -8.19
N LYS A 117 5.87 29.21 -8.24
CA LYS A 117 5.19 29.71 -9.45
C LYS A 117 5.17 28.67 -10.59
N ILE A 118 5.00 27.40 -10.25
CA ILE A 118 4.87 26.30 -11.20
C ILE A 118 3.40 26.10 -11.52
N ASP A 119 3.03 26.32 -12.78
CA ASP A 119 1.71 26.00 -13.31
C ASP A 119 1.73 24.56 -13.86
N VAL A 120 1.17 23.61 -13.12
CA VAL A 120 1.18 22.19 -13.47
C VAL A 120 0.48 21.93 -14.81
N ALA A 121 -0.58 22.69 -15.12
CA ALA A 121 -1.34 22.50 -16.37
C ALA A 121 -0.54 22.90 -17.63
N ARG A 122 0.52 23.67 -17.46
CA ARG A 122 1.40 24.12 -18.56
C ARG A 122 2.69 23.33 -18.65
N GLN A 123 2.90 22.34 -17.80
CA GLN A 123 4.09 21.50 -17.89
C GLN A 123 3.93 20.46 -19.00
N GLU A 124 4.98 20.25 -19.75
CA GLU A 124 5.05 19.17 -20.73
C GLU A 124 5.20 17.83 -20.01
N ALA A 125 4.55 16.80 -20.54
CA ALA A 125 4.71 15.44 -20.04
C ALA A 125 6.13 14.95 -20.35
N VAL A 126 6.77 14.34 -19.36
CA VAL A 126 8.07 13.67 -19.53
C VAL A 126 7.80 12.20 -19.82
N GLU A 127 8.43 11.67 -20.88
CA GLU A 127 8.38 10.23 -21.15
C GLU A 127 9.22 9.48 -20.10
N HIS A 128 8.61 8.52 -19.43
CA HIS A 128 9.31 7.64 -18.50
C HIS A 128 10.05 6.53 -19.26
N ASN A 129 11.14 6.04 -18.67
CA ASN A 129 11.80 4.84 -19.16
C ASN A 129 10.82 3.67 -19.09
N ILE A 130 10.73 2.87 -20.16
CA ILE A 130 9.81 1.73 -20.24
C ILE A 130 10.03 0.70 -19.09
N ASN A 131 11.24 0.65 -18.54
CA ASN A 131 11.56 -0.22 -17.40
C ASN A 131 11.03 0.31 -16.06
N ASP A 132 10.60 1.57 -16.01
CA ASP A 132 10.01 2.21 -14.82
C ASP A 132 8.48 2.26 -14.89
N VAL A 133 7.86 1.47 -15.76
CA VAL A 133 6.41 1.46 -15.96
C VAL A 133 5.75 0.37 -15.11
N ALA A 134 4.93 0.78 -14.16
CA ALA A 134 4.11 -0.12 -13.38
C ALA A 134 3.05 -0.83 -14.23
N THR A 135 2.65 -2.04 -13.83
CA THR A 135 1.58 -2.78 -14.47
C THR A 135 0.22 -2.10 -14.25
N ALA A 136 -0.78 -2.48 -15.05
CA ALA A 136 -2.15 -2.03 -14.84
C ALA A 136 -2.68 -2.40 -13.44
N SER A 137 -2.31 -3.57 -12.91
CA SER A 137 -2.70 -3.99 -11.55
C SER A 137 -2.02 -3.16 -10.46
N GLY A 138 -0.74 -2.79 -10.65
CA GLY A 138 -0.03 -1.88 -9.75
C GLY A 138 -0.69 -0.49 -9.71
N ARG A 139 -1.05 0.06 -10.86
CA ARG A 139 -1.75 1.35 -10.96
C ARG A 139 -3.16 1.33 -10.38
N ASN A 140 -3.87 0.21 -10.50
CA ASN A 140 -5.19 0.00 -9.92
C ASN A 140 -5.17 -0.45 -8.45
N PHE A 141 -3.99 -0.60 -7.85
CA PHE A 141 -3.83 -1.09 -6.47
C PHE A 141 -4.59 -0.25 -5.43
N ALA A 142 -4.66 1.05 -5.63
CA ALA A 142 -5.35 1.97 -4.72
C ALA A 142 -6.86 2.08 -4.95
N VAL A 143 -7.41 1.46 -5.98
CA VAL A 143 -8.85 1.38 -6.22
C VAL A 143 -9.46 0.36 -5.27
N SER A 144 -10.74 0.56 -4.88
CA SER A 144 -11.46 -0.39 -4.03
C SER A 144 -11.46 -1.80 -4.63
N GLY A 145 -10.94 -2.77 -3.88
CA GLY A 145 -10.72 -4.14 -4.37
C GLY A 145 -9.42 -4.36 -5.15
N GLY A 146 -8.72 -3.29 -5.52
CA GLY A 146 -7.52 -3.36 -6.37
C GLY A 146 -6.38 -4.17 -5.78
N VAL A 147 -6.18 -4.11 -4.46
CA VAL A 147 -5.18 -4.94 -3.77
C VAL A 147 -5.46 -6.42 -3.95
N ALA A 148 -6.70 -6.85 -3.69
CA ALA A 148 -7.09 -8.25 -3.84
C ALA A 148 -6.97 -8.73 -5.28
N GLU A 149 -7.29 -7.87 -6.25
CA GLU A 149 -7.14 -8.20 -7.68
C GLU A 149 -5.67 -8.26 -8.09
N ALA A 150 -4.83 -7.34 -7.60
CA ALA A 150 -3.40 -7.36 -7.86
C ALA A 150 -2.73 -8.64 -7.31
N VAL A 151 -3.16 -9.12 -6.15
CA VAL A 151 -2.74 -10.41 -5.60
C VAL A 151 -3.29 -11.56 -6.44
N ARG A 152 -4.59 -11.55 -6.77
CA ARG A 152 -5.27 -12.62 -7.51
C ARG A 152 -4.58 -12.96 -8.82
N VAL A 153 -4.23 -11.97 -9.63
CA VAL A 153 -3.60 -12.17 -10.95
C VAL A 153 -2.19 -12.76 -10.87
N ARG A 154 -1.61 -12.84 -9.67
CA ARG A 154 -0.26 -13.37 -9.38
C ARG A 154 -0.28 -14.76 -8.76
N LEU A 155 -1.45 -15.23 -8.32
CA LEU A 155 -1.58 -16.56 -7.73
C LEU A 155 -1.50 -17.65 -8.79
N LYS A 156 -0.94 -18.81 -8.43
CA LYS A 156 -0.99 -20.03 -9.24
C LYS A 156 -2.41 -20.56 -9.37
N HIS A 157 -3.21 -20.38 -8.30
CA HIS A 157 -4.59 -20.85 -8.19
C HIS A 157 -5.51 -19.68 -7.77
N PRO A 158 -5.82 -18.73 -8.69
CA PRO A 158 -6.61 -17.54 -8.38
C PRO A 158 -8.04 -17.84 -7.92
N GLU A 159 -8.58 -19.01 -8.27
CA GLU A 159 -9.88 -19.52 -7.82
C GLU A 159 -9.95 -19.77 -6.32
N ASN A 160 -8.83 -19.95 -5.65
CA ASN A 160 -8.75 -20.15 -4.20
C ASN A 160 -8.90 -18.84 -3.40
N LEU A 161 -8.69 -17.69 -4.04
CA LEU A 161 -8.84 -16.41 -3.39
C LEU A 161 -10.31 -15.95 -3.37
N ARG A 162 -10.91 -15.94 -2.18
CA ARG A 162 -12.17 -15.26 -1.92
C ARG A 162 -11.89 -13.94 -1.20
N SER A 163 -12.21 -12.82 -1.83
CA SER A 163 -11.92 -11.51 -1.26
C SER A 163 -13.17 -10.81 -0.74
N THR A 164 -13.03 -10.10 0.37
CA THR A 164 -14.04 -9.17 0.89
C THR A 164 -13.40 -7.80 1.02
N VAL A 165 -14.09 -6.79 0.53
CA VAL A 165 -13.63 -5.41 0.55
C VAL A 165 -14.39 -4.63 1.62
N ILE A 166 -13.66 -3.97 2.52
CA ILE A 166 -14.23 -3.06 3.52
C ILE A 166 -13.90 -1.63 3.10
N ASN A 167 -14.91 -0.89 2.67
CA ASN A 167 -14.75 0.49 2.22
C ASN A 167 -14.83 1.46 3.40
N GLY A 168 -13.65 1.86 3.88
CA GLY A 168 -13.48 2.85 4.94
C GLY A 168 -13.60 2.27 6.36
N LEU A 169 -12.97 2.97 7.30
CA LEU A 169 -12.95 2.65 8.73
C LEU A 169 -14.06 3.41 9.47
N ASN A 170 -15.23 3.52 8.86
CA ASN A 170 -16.42 4.08 9.50
C ASN A 170 -17.08 3.04 10.44
N SER A 171 -18.17 3.42 11.11
CA SER A 171 -18.87 2.55 12.05
C SER A 171 -19.28 1.19 11.44
N ALA A 172 -19.70 1.16 10.17
CA ALA A 172 -20.08 -0.08 9.49
C ALA A 172 -18.85 -0.97 9.20
N GLY A 173 -17.76 -0.38 8.68
CA GLY A 173 -16.51 -1.09 8.43
C GLY A 173 -15.90 -1.65 9.72
N MET A 174 -15.92 -0.88 10.82
CA MET A 174 -15.43 -1.35 12.12
C MET A 174 -16.26 -2.50 12.69
N LYS A 175 -17.59 -2.48 12.52
CA LYS A 175 -18.47 -3.61 12.91
C LYS A 175 -18.13 -4.85 12.08
N GLN A 176 -17.89 -4.71 10.80
CA GLN A 176 -17.51 -5.82 9.92
C GLN A 176 -16.14 -6.41 10.32
N LEU A 177 -15.15 -5.57 10.60
CA LEU A 177 -13.85 -6.03 11.14
C LEU A 177 -14.00 -6.80 12.46
N ALA A 178 -14.83 -6.31 13.36
CA ALA A 178 -15.09 -7.00 14.63
C ALA A 178 -15.76 -8.38 14.44
N GLN A 179 -16.59 -8.55 13.41
CA GLN A 179 -17.15 -9.86 13.05
C GLN A 179 -16.06 -10.84 12.59
N PHE A 180 -15.13 -10.40 11.74
CA PHE A 180 -13.99 -11.23 11.32
C PHE A 180 -13.09 -11.59 12.51
N GLY A 181 -12.85 -10.67 13.44
CA GLY A 181 -12.12 -10.95 14.67
C GLY A 181 -12.75 -12.05 15.52
N LYS A 182 -14.08 -12.02 15.67
CA LYS A 182 -14.82 -13.07 16.38
C LYS A 182 -14.72 -14.44 15.71
N ILE A 183 -14.83 -14.49 14.38
CA ILE A 183 -14.66 -15.73 13.61
C ILE A 183 -13.26 -16.30 13.83
N GLN A 184 -12.25 -15.45 13.78
CA GLN A 184 -10.85 -15.85 13.98
C GLN A 184 -10.57 -16.38 15.39
N SER A 185 -11.18 -15.76 16.42
CA SER A 185 -11.05 -16.21 17.82
C SER A 185 -11.87 -17.45 18.18
N GLY A 186 -12.67 -17.98 17.24
CA GLY A 186 -13.56 -19.12 17.48
C GLY A 186 -14.82 -18.77 18.28
N ALA A 187 -15.07 -17.50 18.55
CA ALA A 187 -16.32 -17.03 19.14
C ALA A 187 -17.40 -17.06 18.05
N VAL A 188 -18.18 -18.14 18.04
CA VAL A 188 -19.36 -18.25 17.15
C VAL A 188 -20.36 -17.16 17.52
N PRO A 189 -20.99 -16.46 16.54
CA PRO A 189 -22.02 -15.47 16.82
C PRO A 189 -23.27 -16.11 17.43
#